data_685b68d45ccc0959f60385424bc72807
#
_entry.id   685b68d45ccc0959f60385424bc72807
#
_cell.length_a   1.000
_cell.length_b   1.000
_cell.length_c   1.000
_cell.angle_alpha   90.00
_cell.angle_beta   90.00
_cell.angle_gamma   90.00
#
_symmetry.space_group_name_H-M   'P 1'
#
loop_
_entity.id
_entity.type
_entity.pdbx_description
1 polymer ?
#
loop_
_entity_poly.entity_id
_entity_poly.type
_entity_poly.pdbx_seq_one_letter_code
_entity_poly.pdbx_strand_id
1 'polypeptide(L)'
;SWAVPVIRYTAGIVDWTLAELDELDRKTRKLMTANHALHPQSDVDRLYLPRSEGGRGLQQIRQTVEEEKRSLSEYVSSRKEAALQEVKQEGLLIDGTKREFRRQELQSRRQRWSSKPLHGQYLKNIEGKVDETLTWAWLKHGELKKETEGFIMAAQDQALRTNAIKCKIDKTSNSSMCRLCGDREETVDHLVSSCSKIAQTDYKERHNKVAAMLHWNLCKKYGLPVTDKWWEHKAEKVVQTAEVKI
;
A
#
# COMPACT_ATOMS: atom_id res chain seq x y z
N SER A 1 -12.69 13.20 3.54
CA SER A 1 -11.82 14.39 3.64
C SER A 1 -12.50 15.59 2.96
N TRP A 2 -12.68 16.70 3.66
CA TRP A 2 -13.32 17.93 3.15
C TRP A 2 -12.41 18.71 2.18
N ALA A 3 -11.10 18.53 2.26
CA ALA A 3 -10.13 19.30 1.47
C ALA A 3 -10.15 18.94 -0.04
N VAL A 4 -10.30 17.67 -0.39
CA VAL A 4 -10.28 17.24 -1.79
C VAL A 4 -11.46 17.82 -2.61
N PRO A 5 -12.71 17.83 -2.10
CA PRO A 5 -13.83 18.50 -2.81
C PRO A 5 -13.58 19.98 -3.09
N VAL A 6 -12.96 20.73 -2.15
CA VAL A 6 -12.62 22.16 -2.37
C VAL A 6 -11.64 22.31 -3.55
N ILE A 7 -10.58 21.50 -3.56
CA ILE A 7 -9.60 21.51 -4.67
C ILE A 7 -10.26 21.14 -6.00
N ARG A 8 -11.11 20.12 -6.01
CA ARG A 8 -11.84 19.72 -7.22
C ARG A 8 -12.71 20.83 -7.78
N TYR A 9 -13.48 21.49 -6.91
CA TYR A 9 -14.37 22.57 -7.31
C TYR A 9 -13.60 23.75 -7.94
N THR A 10 -12.42 24.04 -7.42
CA THR A 10 -11.59 25.16 -7.90
C THR A 10 -10.67 24.81 -9.06
N ALA A 11 -10.51 23.52 -9.40
CA ALA A 11 -9.51 23.04 -10.37
C ALA A 11 -9.66 23.63 -11.79
N GLY A 12 -10.89 23.96 -12.19
CA GLY A 12 -11.18 24.56 -13.51
C GLY A 12 -11.20 26.10 -13.51
N ILE A 13 -11.09 26.76 -12.33
CA ILE A 13 -11.24 28.20 -12.17
C ILE A 13 -9.93 28.83 -11.72
N VAL A 14 -9.24 28.16 -10.80
CA VAL A 14 -7.97 28.65 -10.25
C VAL A 14 -6.82 28.08 -11.08
N ASP A 15 -5.94 28.95 -11.52
CA ASP A 15 -4.73 28.54 -12.24
C ASP A 15 -3.64 28.09 -11.24
N TRP A 16 -3.79 26.84 -10.80
CA TRP A 16 -2.83 26.21 -9.90
C TRP A 16 -1.51 25.93 -10.61
N THR A 17 -0.43 26.46 -10.09
CA THR A 17 0.92 26.09 -10.57
C THR A 17 1.30 24.69 -10.10
N LEU A 18 2.15 24.00 -10.87
CA LEU A 18 2.66 22.68 -10.48
C LEU A 18 3.40 22.72 -9.14
N ALA A 19 4.13 23.82 -8.86
CA ALA A 19 4.86 24.00 -7.62
C ALA A 19 3.94 24.06 -6.39
N GLU A 20 2.82 24.78 -6.48
CA GLU A 20 1.81 24.86 -5.41
C GLU A 20 1.16 23.50 -5.14
N LEU A 21 0.78 22.78 -6.21
CA LEU A 21 0.18 21.46 -6.09
C LEU A 21 1.16 20.44 -5.47
N ASP A 22 2.41 20.45 -5.90
CA ASP A 22 3.45 19.58 -5.35
C ASP A 22 3.78 19.94 -3.88
N GLU A 23 3.69 21.23 -3.52
CA GLU A 23 3.84 21.65 -2.12
C GLU A 23 2.70 21.17 -1.23
N LEU A 24 1.46 21.24 -1.70
CA LEU A 24 0.29 20.71 -0.98
C LEU A 24 0.39 19.20 -0.77
N ASP A 25 0.80 18.45 -1.79
CA ASP A 25 1.05 17.02 -1.70
C ASP A 25 2.17 16.71 -0.69
N ARG A 26 3.24 17.49 -0.69
CA ARG A 26 4.34 17.34 0.27
C ARG A 26 3.89 17.66 1.70
N LYS A 27 3.11 18.72 1.93
CA LYS A 27 2.52 19.05 3.24
C LYS A 27 1.61 17.92 3.74
N THR A 28 0.78 17.35 2.86
CA THR A 28 -0.08 16.21 3.21
C THR A 28 0.74 15.01 3.67
N ARG A 29 1.81 14.65 2.96
CA ARG A 29 2.71 13.55 3.38
C ARG A 29 3.39 13.84 4.71
N LYS A 30 3.84 15.09 4.95
CA LYS A 30 4.43 15.50 6.24
C LYS A 30 3.44 15.34 7.40
N LEU A 31 2.18 15.75 7.21
CA LEU A 31 1.13 15.55 8.22
C LEU A 31 0.87 14.07 8.49
N MET A 32 0.85 13.22 7.47
CA MET A 32 0.69 11.77 7.65
C MET A 32 1.87 11.18 8.44
N THR A 33 3.09 11.63 8.16
CA THR A 33 4.30 11.19 8.88
C THR A 33 4.26 11.65 10.34
N ALA A 34 3.90 12.89 10.61
CA ALA A 34 3.77 13.43 11.96
C ALA A 34 2.72 12.70 12.79
N ASN A 35 1.67 12.18 12.14
CA ASN A 35 0.62 11.39 12.77
C ASN A 35 0.89 9.86 12.73
N HIS A 36 2.12 9.44 12.49
CA HIS A 36 2.54 8.04 12.40
C HIS A 36 1.77 7.18 11.38
N ALA A 37 1.03 7.81 10.48
CA ALA A 37 0.26 7.13 9.46
C ALA A 37 1.09 6.77 8.23
N LEU A 38 2.28 7.35 8.08
CA LEU A 38 3.23 7.10 7.00
C LEU A 38 4.65 7.07 7.57
N HIS A 39 5.43 6.06 7.22
CA HIS A 39 6.84 6.07 7.53
C HIS A 39 7.60 7.06 6.64
N PRO A 40 8.53 7.88 7.16
CA PRO A 40 9.17 8.96 6.39
C PRO A 40 9.95 8.47 5.16
N GLN A 41 10.43 7.24 5.17
CA GLN A 41 11.18 6.63 4.06
C GLN A 41 10.35 5.65 3.21
N SER A 42 9.03 5.56 3.42
CA SER A 42 8.15 4.74 2.57
C SER A 42 8.07 5.28 1.15
N ASP A 43 7.76 4.39 0.20
CA ASP A 43 7.62 4.75 -1.20
C ASP A 43 6.44 5.70 -1.45
N VAL A 44 6.72 6.79 -2.16
CA VAL A 44 5.72 7.84 -2.47
C VAL A 44 4.73 7.39 -3.55
N ASP A 45 5.19 6.66 -4.58
CA ASP A 45 4.31 6.18 -5.65
C ASP A 45 3.28 5.20 -5.10
N ARG A 46 3.72 4.29 -4.21
CA ARG A 46 2.88 3.34 -3.51
C ARG A 46 1.77 4.00 -2.69
N LEU A 47 2.04 5.16 -2.09
CA LEU A 47 1.07 5.89 -1.29
C LEU A 47 -0.19 6.25 -2.08
N TYR A 48 -0.03 6.58 -3.36
CA TYR A 48 -1.10 7.02 -4.25
C TYR A 48 -1.73 5.89 -5.10
N LEU A 49 -1.16 4.70 -5.10
CA LEU A 49 -1.77 3.53 -5.74
C LEU A 49 -3.04 3.09 -4.98
N PRO A 50 -4.01 2.47 -5.68
CA PRO A 50 -5.20 1.89 -5.05
C PRO A 50 -4.85 0.82 -4.02
N ARG A 51 -5.70 0.67 -3.00
CA ARG A 51 -5.56 -0.42 -2.01
C ARG A 51 -5.61 -1.81 -2.64
N SER A 52 -6.34 -1.95 -3.75
CA SER A 52 -6.39 -3.19 -4.55
C SER A 52 -5.08 -3.55 -5.23
N GLU A 53 -4.16 -2.61 -5.34
CA GLU A 53 -2.86 -2.76 -6.00
C GLU A 53 -1.69 -2.61 -5.03
N GLY A 54 -1.95 -2.79 -3.75
CA GLY A 54 -0.94 -2.72 -2.70
C GLY A 54 -0.61 -1.30 -2.22
N GLY A 55 -1.32 -0.29 -2.71
CA GLY A 55 -1.15 1.10 -2.32
C GLY A 55 -1.99 1.50 -1.12
N ARG A 56 -1.84 2.75 -0.68
CA ARG A 56 -2.63 3.30 0.42
C ARG A 56 -3.93 3.95 -0.01
N GLY A 57 -4.08 4.26 -1.30
CA GLY A 57 -5.27 4.89 -1.86
C GLY A 57 -5.42 6.36 -1.49
N LEU A 58 -4.31 7.05 -1.16
CA LEU A 58 -4.34 8.49 -0.96
C LEU A 58 -4.57 9.18 -2.32
N GLN A 59 -5.44 10.18 -2.34
CA GLN A 59 -5.63 11.01 -3.52
C GLN A 59 -4.52 12.06 -3.60
N GLN A 60 -3.77 12.07 -4.69
CA GLN A 60 -2.79 13.11 -4.96
C GLN A 60 -3.50 14.36 -5.44
N ILE A 61 -3.16 15.51 -4.87
CA ILE A 61 -3.80 16.79 -5.18
C ILE A 61 -3.51 17.18 -6.62
N ARG A 62 -2.26 17.11 -7.05
CA ARG A 62 -1.86 17.37 -8.43
C ARG A 62 -2.63 16.51 -9.44
N GLN A 63 -2.68 15.20 -9.22
CA GLN A 63 -3.43 14.30 -10.09
C GLN A 63 -4.93 14.64 -10.11
N THR A 64 -5.49 15.01 -8.95
CA THR A 64 -6.90 15.39 -8.83
C THR A 64 -7.22 16.62 -9.69
N VAL A 65 -6.37 17.65 -9.66
CA VAL A 65 -6.54 18.86 -10.48
C VAL A 65 -6.46 18.53 -11.98
N GLU A 66 -5.47 17.74 -12.38
CA GLU A 66 -5.33 17.29 -13.77
C GLU A 66 -6.53 16.46 -14.28
N GLU A 67 -7.05 15.57 -13.42
CA GLU A 67 -8.25 14.78 -13.71
C GLU A 67 -9.48 15.67 -13.90
N GLU A 68 -9.64 16.70 -13.07
CA GLU A 68 -10.80 17.61 -13.16
C GLU A 68 -10.68 18.57 -14.37
N LYS A 69 -9.50 19.09 -14.68
CA LYS A 69 -9.25 19.88 -15.89
C LYS A 69 -9.61 19.06 -17.16
N ARG A 70 -9.25 17.78 -17.21
CA ARG A 70 -9.63 16.89 -18.34
C ARG A 70 -11.13 16.63 -18.39
N SER A 71 -11.78 16.39 -17.23
CA SER A 71 -13.23 16.26 -17.17
C SER A 71 -13.94 17.51 -17.72
N LEU A 72 -13.43 18.69 -17.39
CA LEU A 72 -13.97 19.94 -17.89
C LEU A 72 -13.76 20.07 -19.41
N SER A 73 -12.58 19.72 -19.91
CA SER A 73 -12.28 19.69 -21.34
C SER A 73 -13.18 18.72 -22.11
N GLU A 74 -13.41 17.51 -21.59
CA GLU A 74 -14.37 16.54 -22.15
C GLU A 74 -15.79 17.12 -22.19
N TYR A 75 -16.22 17.75 -21.08
CA TYR A 75 -17.54 18.38 -21.01
C TYR A 75 -17.71 19.46 -22.07
N VAL A 76 -16.78 20.44 -22.13
CA VAL A 76 -16.79 21.52 -23.11
C VAL A 76 -16.77 20.97 -24.54
N SER A 77 -15.96 19.95 -24.82
CA SER A 77 -15.86 19.32 -26.15
C SER A 77 -17.14 18.66 -26.59
N SER A 78 -17.94 18.11 -25.65
CA SER A 78 -19.20 17.43 -25.94
C SER A 78 -20.37 18.39 -26.19
N ARG A 79 -20.24 19.68 -25.86
CA ARG A 79 -21.32 20.66 -25.91
C ARG A 79 -21.24 21.51 -27.18
N LYS A 80 -22.42 22.04 -27.60
CA LYS A 80 -22.58 22.83 -28.82
C LYS A 80 -22.96 24.31 -28.54
N GLU A 81 -23.07 24.70 -27.26
CA GLU A 81 -23.41 26.08 -26.89
C GLU A 81 -22.33 27.07 -27.40
N ALA A 82 -22.78 28.24 -27.91
CA ALA A 82 -21.89 29.22 -28.56
C ALA A 82 -20.72 29.65 -27.67
N ALA A 83 -20.98 29.98 -26.41
CA ALA A 83 -19.95 30.39 -25.44
C ALA A 83 -18.90 29.30 -25.22
N LEU A 84 -19.26 28.01 -25.25
CA LEU A 84 -18.31 26.90 -25.10
C LEU A 84 -17.53 26.63 -26.39
N GLN A 85 -18.05 27.02 -27.54
CA GLN A 85 -17.30 26.95 -28.81
C GLN A 85 -16.17 27.98 -28.86
N GLU A 86 -16.34 29.17 -28.27
CA GLU A 86 -15.27 30.17 -28.12
C GLU A 86 -14.09 29.61 -27.31
N VAL A 87 -14.37 28.94 -26.17
CA VAL A 87 -13.33 28.29 -25.34
C VAL A 87 -12.55 27.23 -26.14
N LYS A 88 -13.20 26.50 -27.07
CA LYS A 88 -12.53 25.55 -27.95
C LYS A 88 -11.57 26.25 -28.93
N GLN A 89 -12.00 27.37 -29.47
CA GLN A 89 -11.20 28.15 -30.44
C GLN A 89 -9.95 28.78 -29.81
N GLU A 90 -10.01 29.11 -28.51
CA GLU A 90 -8.87 29.64 -27.77
C GLU A 90 -7.80 28.58 -27.43
N GLY A 91 -8.03 27.31 -27.74
CA GLY A 91 -7.06 26.25 -27.52
C GLY A 91 -6.79 25.89 -26.05
N LEU A 92 -7.71 26.23 -25.17
CA LEU A 92 -7.59 26.00 -23.71
C LEU A 92 -7.90 24.55 -23.28
N LEU A 93 -8.33 23.69 -24.23
CA LEU A 93 -8.69 22.32 -23.93
C LEU A 93 -7.46 21.40 -23.80
N ILE A 94 -7.54 20.47 -22.87
CA ILE A 94 -6.51 19.46 -22.63
C ILE A 94 -6.87 18.19 -23.39
N ASP A 95 -5.93 17.64 -24.13
CA ASP A 95 -6.10 16.40 -24.88
C ASP A 95 -6.15 15.16 -23.97
N GLY A 96 -6.91 14.16 -24.42
CA GLY A 96 -7.05 12.88 -23.74
C GLY A 96 -8.08 12.89 -22.62
N THR A 97 -8.71 11.74 -22.40
CA THR A 97 -9.76 11.60 -21.42
C THR A 97 -9.23 11.46 -20.00
N LYS A 98 -10.06 11.84 -19.01
CA LYS A 98 -9.77 11.60 -17.59
C LYS A 98 -9.45 10.14 -17.31
N ARG A 99 -10.18 9.20 -17.94
CA ARG A 99 -10.02 7.77 -17.74
C ARG A 99 -8.67 7.27 -18.25
N GLU A 100 -8.25 7.72 -19.42
CA GLU A 100 -6.94 7.37 -20.02
C GLU A 100 -5.80 7.91 -19.18
N PHE A 101 -5.85 9.18 -18.81
CA PHE A 101 -4.86 9.82 -17.95
C PHE A 101 -4.70 9.06 -16.63
N ARG A 102 -5.80 8.75 -15.95
CA ARG A 102 -5.77 8.01 -14.69
C ARG A 102 -5.15 6.63 -14.84
N ARG A 103 -5.51 5.91 -15.91
CA ARG A 103 -4.93 4.58 -16.20
C ARG A 103 -3.42 4.66 -16.43
N GLN A 104 -2.98 5.61 -17.24
CA GLN A 104 -1.56 5.82 -17.54
C GLN A 104 -0.77 6.20 -16.28
N GLU A 105 -1.32 7.08 -15.44
CA GLU A 105 -0.67 7.51 -14.20
C GLU A 105 -0.54 6.35 -13.19
N LEU A 106 -1.57 5.52 -13.03
CA LEU A 106 -1.50 4.33 -12.18
C LEU A 106 -0.46 3.33 -12.69
N GLN A 107 -0.44 3.06 -13.98
CA GLN A 107 0.56 2.19 -14.59
C GLN A 107 1.99 2.72 -14.40
N SER A 108 2.20 4.01 -14.64
CA SER A 108 3.50 4.67 -14.44
C SER A 108 3.96 4.59 -12.99
N ARG A 109 3.06 4.80 -12.02
CA ARG A 109 3.37 4.67 -10.58
C ARG A 109 3.78 3.26 -10.20
N ARG A 110 3.01 2.26 -10.65
CA ARG A 110 3.33 0.85 -10.41
C ARG A 110 4.71 0.52 -10.98
N GLN A 111 5.00 0.99 -12.18
CA GLN A 111 6.30 0.78 -12.83
C GLN A 111 7.43 1.49 -12.06
N ARG A 112 7.26 2.76 -11.68
CA ARG A 112 8.25 3.49 -10.87
C ARG A 112 8.49 2.78 -9.53
N TRP A 113 7.43 2.33 -8.84
CA TRP A 113 7.58 1.60 -7.58
C TRP A 113 8.33 0.29 -7.79
N SER A 114 7.91 -0.56 -8.73
CA SER A 114 8.54 -1.85 -9.01
C SER A 114 9.99 -1.73 -9.48
N SER A 115 10.36 -0.67 -10.20
CA SER A 115 11.72 -0.47 -10.71
C SER A 115 12.73 -0.10 -9.62
N LYS A 116 12.28 0.43 -8.48
CA LYS A 116 13.18 0.84 -7.40
C LYS A 116 13.94 -0.36 -6.82
N PRO A 117 15.28 -0.26 -6.66
CA PRO A 117 16.08 -1.41 -6.23
C PRO A 117 15.76 -1.87 -4.81
N LEU A 118 15.35 -0.98 -3.91
CA LEU A 118 15.00 -1.29 -2.53
C LEU A 118 13.49 -1.43 -2.34
N HIS A 119 12.73 -0.38 -2.60
CA HIS A 119 11.28 -0.34 -2.37
C HIS A 119 10.48 -1.29 -3.27
N GLY A 120 11.00 -1.58 -4.47
CA GLY A 120 10.35 -2.49 -5.43
C GLY A 120 10.58 -3.98 -5.15
N GLN A 121 11.44 -4.36 -4.21
CA GLN A 121 11.82 -5.75 -3.98
C GLN A 121 10.62 -6.64 -3.63
N TYR A 122 9.75 -6.17 -2.72
CA TYR A 122 8.59 -6.94 -2.30
C TYR A 122 7.66 -7.24 -3.51
N LEU A 123 7.37 -6.23 -4.32
CA LEU A 123 6.52 -6.39 -5.49
C LEU A 123 7.11 -7.39 -6.49
N LYS A 124 8.40 -7.27 -6.81
CA LYS A 124 9.12 -8.22 -7.69
C LYS A 124 9.11 -9.65 -7.16
N ASN A 125 9.22 -9.80 -5.85
CA ASN A 125 9.27 -11.12 -5.22
C ASN A 125 7.92 -11.85 -5.27
N ILE A 126 6.80 -11.14 -5.28
CA ILE A 126 5.47 -11.72 -5.33
C ILE A 126 4.88 -11.82 -6.75
N GLU A 127 5.40 -11.04 -7.69
CA GLU A 127 4.88 -10.97 -9.06
C GLU A 127 4.83 -12.35 -9.73
N GLY A 128 3.65 -12.73 -10.24
CA GLY A 128 3.40 -14.02 -10.88
C GLY A 128 3.42 -15.25 -9.95
N LYS A 129 3.63 -15.07 -8.64
CA LYS A 129 3.72 -16.18 -7.67
C LYS A 129 2.55 -16.25 -6.69
N VAL A 130 1.75 -15.19 -6.61
CA VAL A 130 0.66 -15.07 -5.64
C VAL A 130 -0.61 -14.54 -6.31
N ASP A 131 -1.76 -14.79 -5.68
CA ASP A 131 -3.00 -14.09 -5.99
C ASP A 131 -2.91 -12.65 -5.46
N GLU A 132 -2.79 -11.67 -6.36
CA GLU A 132 -2.66 -10.26 -5.97
C GLU A 132 -3.91 -9.76 -5.24
N THR A 133 -5.10 -10.21 -5.60
CA THR A 133 -6.35 -9.78 -4.95
C THR A 133 -6.38 -10.19 -3.48
N LEU A 134 -6.03 -11.43 -3.19
CA LEU A 134 -5.92 -11.95 -1.82
C LEU A 134 -4.74 -11.34 -1.07
N THR A 135 -3.62 -11.14 -1.75
CA THR A 135 -2.41 -10.54 -1.16
C THR A 135 -2.67 -9.12 -0.64
N TRP A 136 -3.49 -8.34 -1.34
CA TRP A 136 -3.82 -6.97 -0.95
C TRP A 136 -5.16 -6.84 -0.17
N ALA A 137 -5.85 -7.95 0.08
CA ALA A 137 -7.14 -7.95 0.79
C ALA A 137 -7.07 -7.29 2.18
N TRP A 138 -5.97 -7.46 2.90
CA TRP A 138 -5.76 -6.86 4.22
C TRP A 138 -5.78 -5.33 4.21
N LEU A 139 -5.39 -4.69 3.12
CA LEU A 139 -5.48 -3.23 2.96
C LEU A 139 -6.93 -2.74 2.86
N LYS A 140 -7.84 -3.58 2.36
CA LYS A 140 -9.26 -3.24 2.19
C LYS A 140 -10.11 -3.63 3.40
N HIS A 141 -9.84 -4.80 3.97
CA HIS A 141 -10.72 -5.48 4.93
C HIS A 141 -10.05 -5.76 6.28
N GLY A 142 -8.77 -5.43 6.45
CA GLY A 142 -8.02 -5.77 7.67
C GLY A 142 -8.32 -4.87 8.86
N GLU A 143 -9.03 -3.75 8.67
CA GLU A 143 -9.40 -2.78 9.72
C GLU A 143 -8.24 -2.41 10.67
N LEU A 144 -7.03 -2.40 10.14
CA LEU A 144 -5.84 -2.12 10.92
C LEU A 144 -5.78 -0.63 11.30
N LYS A 145 -5.20 -0.36 12.46
CA LYS A 145 -4.84 1.00 12.84
C LYS A 145 -3.88 1.58 11.79
N LYS A 146 -4.01 2.88 11.52
CA LYS A 146 -3.21 3.58 10.50
C LYS A 146 -1.69 3.43 10.71
N GLU A 147 -1.26 3.37 11.97
CA GLU A 147 0.14 3.17 12.37
C GLU A 147 0.63 1.77 11.99
N THR A 148 -0.18 0.75 12.28
CA THR A 148 0.12 -0.64 11.94
C THR A 148 0.18 -0.84 10.43
N GLU A 149 -0.79 -0.29 9.70
CA GLU A 149 -0.80 -0.31 8.24
C GLU A 149 0.46 0.37 7.68
N GLY A 150 0.78 1.57 8.17
CA GLY A 150 1.98 2.29 7.76
C GLY A 150 3.28 1.53 8.06
N PHE A 151 3.35 0.84 9.18
CA PHE A 151 4.50 0.00 9.57
C PHE A 151 4.67 -1.22 8.64
N ILE A 152 3.57 -1.94 8.34
CA ILE A 152 3.61 -3.09 7.42
C ILE A 152 4.05 -2.64 6.02
N MET A 153 3.50 -1.55 5.51
CA MET A 153 3.90 -0.99 4.21
C MET A 153 5.38 -0.59 4.20
N ALA A 154 5.88 0.03 5.27
CA ALA A 154 7.29 0.39 5.39
C ALA A 154 8.20 -0.85 5.45
N ALA A 155 7.76 -1.92 6.10
CA ALA A 155 8.49 -3.19 6.11
C ALA A 155 8.59 -3.79 4.69
N GLN A 156 7.48 -3.83 3.96
CA GLN A 156 7.44 -4.32 2.58
C GLN A 156 8.30 -3.46 1.64
N ASP A 157 8.34 -2.13 1.84
CA ASP A 157 9.19 -1.21 1.09
C ASP A 157 10.67 -1.25 1.53
N GLN A 158 11.06 -2.12 2.47
CA GLN A 158 12.41 -2.16 3.06
C GLN A 158 12.83 -0.80 3.68
N ALA A 159 11.87 0.00 4.12
CA ALA A 159 12.08 1.36 4.62
C ALA A 159 12.35 1.41 6.13
N LEU A 160 12.18 0.30 6.85
CA LEU A 160 12.45 0.25 8.30
C LEU A 160 13.94 0.40 8.58
N ARG A 161 14.28 1.21 9.60
CA ARG A 161 15.67 1.49 9.98
C ARG A 161 16.34 0.31 10.71
N THR A 162 16.56 -0.78 9.97
CA THR A 162 17.36 -1.91 10.41
C THR A 162 18.85 -1.56 10.40
N ASN A 163 19.70 -2.38 11.02
CA ASN A 163 21.16 -2.14 11.00
C ASN A 163 21.73 -2.20 9.58
N ALA A 164 21.16 -3.04 8.69
CA ALA A 164 21.56 -3.04 7.28
C ALA A 164 21.28 -1.69 6.60
N ILE A 165 20.11 -1.07 6.82
CA ILE A 165 19.77 0.26 6.29
C ILE A 165 20.66 1.34 6.91
N LYS A 166 20.82 1.33 8.25
CA LYS A 166 21.69 2.30 8.94
C LYS A 166 23.13 2.25 8.46
N CYS A 167 23.66 1.05 8.20
CA CYS A 167 25.04 0.88 7.74
C CYS A 167 25.19 1.22 6.25
N LYS A 168 24.34 0.65 5.39
CA LYS A 168 24.53 0.72 3.93
C LYS A 168 23.96 1.99 3.30
N ILE A 169 22.85 2.48 3.81
CA ILE A 169 22.09 3.61 3.23
C ILE A 169 22.33 4.89 4.03
N ASP A 170 21.97 4.90 5.33
CA ASP A 170 22.04 6.09 6.17
C ASP A 170 23.49 6.46 6.55
N LYS A 171 24.43 5.50 6.50
CA LYS A 171 25.82 5.66 6.94
C LYS A 171 25.97 6.11 8.41
N THR A 172 24.99 5.72 9.24
CA THR A 172 24.94 6.08 10.67
C THR A 172 25.42 4.96 11.60
N SER A 173 25.79 3.80 11.06
CA SER A 173 26.30 2.65 11.79
C SER A 173 27.46 2.00 11.03
N ASN A 174 28.44 1.49 11.74
CA ASN A 174 29.60 0.75 11.17
C ASN A 174 29.30 -0.74 11.00
N SER A 175 28.19 -1.25 11.52
CA SER A 175 27.83 -2.67 11.44
C SER A 175 26.42 -2.85 10.89
N SER A 176 26.28 -3.76 9.91
CA SER A 176 25.01 -4.21 9.37
C SER A 176 24.43 -5.43 10.07
N MET A 177 25.17 -6.01 11.03
CA MET A 177 24.84 -7.28 11.69
C MET A 177 23.57 -7.17 12.55
N CYS A 178 22.83 -8.25 12.60
CA CYS A 178 21.60 -8.35 13.39
C CYS A 178 21.88 -8.18 14.89
N ARG A 179 21.21 -7.24 15.52
CA ARG A 179 21.32 -6.95 16.96
C ARG A 179 20.88 -8.11 17.85
N LEU A 180 20.08 -9.06 17.30
CA LEU A 180 19.52 -10.18 18.04
C LEU A 180 20.44 -11.41 17.98
N CYS A 181 20.82 -11.84 16.77
CA CYS A 181 21.62 -13.06 16.59
C CYS A 181 23.12 -12.79 16.36
N GLY A 182 23.50 -11.63 15.82
CA GLY A 182 24.88 -11.32 15.48
C GLY A 182 25.43 -12.05 14.24
N ASP A 183 24.68 -13.01 13.65
CA ASP A 183 25.19 -13.95 12.64
C ASP A 183 25.03 -13.46 11.21
N ARG A 184 24.00 -12.64 10.94
CA ARG A 184 23.63 -12.19 9.60
C ARG A 184 23.27 -10.72 9.59
N GLU A 185 23.22 -10.13 8.40
CA GLU A 185 22.76 -8.74 8.25
C GLU A 185 21.31 -8.57 8.73
N GLU A 186 21.06 -7.49 9.47
CA GLU A 186 19.74 -7.14 9.94
C GLU A 186 18.91 -6.49 8.81
N THR A 187 18.39 -7.31 7.93
CA THR A 187 17.39 -6.92 6.94
C THR A 187 15.98 -7.19 7.48
N VAL A 188 14.94 -6.61 6.86
CA VAL A 188 13.56 -6.93 7.22
C VAL A 188 13.28 -8.42 7.01
N ASP A 189 13.75 -8.99 5.90
CA ASP A 189 13.56 -10.41 5.59
C ASP A 189 14.25 -11.32 6.62
N HIS A 190 15.46 -10.96 7.06
CA HIS A 190 16.13 -11.68 8.13
C HIS A 190 15.31 -11.66 9.43
N LEU A 191 14.83 -10.49 9.85
CA LEU A 191 14.02 -10.37 11.07
C LEU A 191 12.69 -11.09 10.98
N VAL A 192 12.05 -11.11 9.81
CA VAL A 192 10.72 -11.71 9.64
C VAL A 192 10.78 -13.24 9.47
N SER A 193 11.84 -13.80 8.89
CA SER A 193 11.82 -15.20 8.45
C SER A 193 13.07 -16.03 8.76
N SER A 194 14.20 -15.45 9.16
CA SER A 194 15.45 -16.23 9.26
C SER A 194 16.32 -15.95 10.47
N CYS A 195 15.89 -15.11 11.41
CA CYS A 195 16.66 -14.85 12.63
C CYS A 195 16.55 -16.02 13.62
N SER A 196 17.68 -16.66 13.94
CA SER A 196 17.74 -17.83 14.84
C SER A 196 17.21 -17.52 16.25
N LYS A 197 17.37 -16.29 16.73
CA LYS A 197 16.96 -15.91 18.09
C LYS A 197 15.44 -15.84 18.28
N ILE A 198 14.70 -15.47 17.24
CA ILE A 198 13.22 -15.38 17.30
C ILE A 198 12.53 -16.58 16.63
N ALA A 199 13.32 -17.53 16.12
CA ALA A 199 12.76 -18.71 15.44
C ALA A 199 11.93 -19.58 16.37
N GLN A 200 12.34 -19.76 17.62
CA GLN A 200 11.65 -20.62 18.60
C GLN A 200 10.47 -19.92 19.31
N THR A 201 10.38 -18.61 19.22
CA THR A 201 9.33 -17.80 19.83
C THR A 201 8.35 -17.29 18.78
N ASP A 202 8.64 -16.15 18.20
CA ASP A 202 7.72 -15.40 17.33
C ASP A 202 7.36 -16.16 16.05
N TYR A 203 8.30 -16.89 15.41
CA TYR A 203 7.97 -17.65 14.20
C TYR A 203 7.09 -18.85 14.53
N LYS A 204 7.40 -19.54 15.62
CA LYS A 204 6.59 -20.66 16.08
C LYS A 204 5.19 -20.21 16.47
N GLU A 205 5.08 -19.07 17.17
CA GLU A 205 3.78 -18.51 17.53
C GLU A 205 2.98 -18.09 16.30
N ARG A 206 3.61 -17.39 15.35
CA ARG A 206 2.99 -17.01 14.08
C ARG A 206 2.51 -18.24 13.30
N HIS A 207 3.36 -19.27 13.16
CA HIS A 207 3.00 -20.53 12.52
C HIS A 207 1.80 -21.17 13.21
N ASN A 208 1.82 -21.27 14.53
CA ASN A 208 0.77 -21.89 15.29
C ASN A 208 -0.57 -21.13 15.19
N LYS A 209 -0.55 -19.81 15.14
CA LYS A 209 -1.77 -19.00 14.91
C LYS A 209 -2.37 -19.27 13.54
N VAL A 210 -1.56 -19.35 12.49
CA VAL A 210 -2.03 -19.69 11.14
C VAL A 210 -2.58 -21.10 11.09
N ALA A 211 -1.87 -22.06 11.69
CA ALA A 211 -2.31 -23.47 11.77
C ALA A 211 -3.64 -23.61 12.54
N ALA A 212 -3.79 -22.90 13.66
CA ALA A 212 -5.03 -22.91 14.45
C ALA A 212 -6.21 -22.32 13.68
N MET A 213 -6.00 -21.23 12.95
CA MET A 213 -7.05 -20.65 12.09
C MET A 213 -7.43 -21.59 10.96
N LEU A 214 -6.46 -22.26 10.32
CA LEU A 214 -6.72 -23.25 9.27
C LEU A 214 -7.48 -24.45 9.83
N HIS A 215 -7.05 -24.99 10.97
CA HIS A 215 -7.72 -26.10 11.66
C HIS A 215 -9.17 -25.73 12.00
N TRP A 216 -9.42 -24.55 12.56
CA TRP A 216 -10.76 -24.05 12.87
C TRP A 216 -11.65 -23.98 11.62
N ASN A 217 -11.12 -23.45 10.51
CA ASN A 217 -11.85 -23.40 9.24
C ASN A 217 -12.17 -24.79 8.67
N LEU A 218 -11.23 -25.73 8.77
CA LEU A 218 -11.46 -27.12 8.35
C LEU A 218 -12.53 -27.80 9.21
N CYS A 219 -12.43 -27.69 10.54
CA CYS A 219 -13.44 -28.21 11.45
C CYS A 219 -14.82 -27.64 11.14
N LYS A 220 -14.93 -26.33 10.94
CA LYS A 220 -16.18 -25.68 10.56
C LYS A 220 -16.73 -26.17 9.23
N LYS A 221 -15.87 -26.37 8.23
CA LYS A 221 -16.24 -26.88 6.90
C LYS A 221 -16.84 -28.31 6.98
N TYR A 222 -16.34 -29.14 7.89
CA TYR A 222 -16.79 -30.53 8.06
C TYR A 222 -17.79 -30.71 9.21
N GLY A 223 -18.39 -29.63 9.71
CA GLY A 223 -19.43 -29.67 10.73
C GLY A 223 -18.96 -30.14 12.11
N LEU A 224 -17.66 -30.08 12.38
CA LEU A 224 -17.09 -30.44 13.67
C LEU A 224 -17.29 -29.33 14.71
N PRO A 225 -17.37 -29.63 16.00
CA PRO A 225 -17.49 -28.63 17.04
C PRO A 225 -16.33 -27.63 17.02
N VAL A 226 -16.64 -26.35 16.99
CA VAL A 226 -15.66 -25.25 17.04
C VAL A 226 -16.15 -24.16 17.96
N THR A 227 -15.23 -23.33 18.45
CA THR A 227 -15.55 -22.10 19.17
C THR A 227 -16.08 -21.04 18.19
N ASP A 228 -16.80 -20.02 18.69
CA ASP A 228 -17.31 -18.92 17.87
C ASP A 228 -16.20 -18.16 17.17
N LYS A 229 -15.05 -18.06 17.82
CA LYS A 229 -13.90 -17.30 17.34
C LYS A 229 -12.68 -18.20 17.17
N TRP A 230 -12.03 -18.10 16.01
CA TRP A 230 -10.87 -18.94 15.70
C TRP A 230 -9.70 -18.80 16.68
N TRP A 231 -9.52 -17.64 17.30
CA TRP A 231 -8.43 -17.39 18.27
C TRP A 231 -8.69 -17.98 19.65
N GLU A 232 -9.91 -18.39 19.95
CA GLU A 232 -10.28 -19.13 21.13
C GLU A 232 -10.22 -20.65 20.90
N HIS A 233 -10.10 -21.06 19.64
CA HIS A 233 -10.06 -22.45 19.25
C HIS A 233 -8.73 -23.11 19.62
N LYS A 234 -8.79 -24.21 20.34
CA LYS A 234 -7.63 -25.05 20.62
C LYS A 234 -7.60 -26.18 19.61
N ALA A 235 -6.60 -26.11 18.70
CA ALA A 235 -6.40 -27.17 17.73
C ALA A 235 -5.95 -28.45 18.43
N GLU A 236 -6.69 -29.53 18.26
CA GLU A 236 -6.27 -30.84 18.65
C GLU A 236 -5.25 -31.42 17.67
N LYS A 237 -4.36 -32.30 18.13
CA LYS A 237 -3.32 -32.87 17.27
C LYS A 237 -3.90 -33.68 16.12
N VAL A 238 -4.98 -34.38 16.38
CA VAL A 238 -5.71 -35.18 15.39
C VAL A 238 -7.19 -35.16 15.77
N VAL A 239 -8.03 -34.75 14.86
CA VAL A 239 -9.48 -34.91 14.95
C VAL A 239 -9.90 -35.95 13.88
N GLN A 240 -10.53 -37.01 14.28
CA GLN A 240 -10.94 -38.09 13.38
C GLN A 240 -12.41 -38.42 13.59
N THR A 241 -13.15 -38.47 12.48
CA THR A 241 -14.51 -38.98 12.41
C THR A 241 -14.54 -40.16 11.41
N ALA A 242 -15.72 -40.74 11.18
CA ALA A 242 -15.88 -41.76 10.16
C ALA A 242 -15.57 -41.26 8.72
N GLU A 243 -15.74 -39.98 8.48
CA GLU A 243 -15.67 -39.37 7.14
C GLU A 243 -14.41 -38.53 6.92
N VAL A 244 -13.80 -37.99 8.00
CA VAL A 244 -12.69 -37.02 7.87
C VAL A 244 -11.65 -37.20 8.97
N LYS A 245 -10.40 -37.00 8.63
CA LYS A 245 -9.27 -36.85 9.55
C LYS A 245 -8.55 -35.56 9.29
N ILE A 246 -8.48 -34.71 10.32
CA ILE A 246 -7.80 -33.39 10.30
C ILE A 246 -6.60 -33.45 11.22
#